data_9f71d10932ac216e9c13ed1a85ab8d4b
#
_entry.id   9f71d10932ac216e9c13ed1a85ab8d4b
#
_cell.length_a   1.000
_cell.length_b   1.000
_cell.length_c   1.000
_cell.angle_alpha   90.00
_cell.angle_beta   90.00
_cell.angle_gamma   90.00
#
_symmetry.space_group_name_H-M   'P 1'
#
loop_
_entity.id
_entity.type
_entity.pdbx_description
1 polymer ?
#
loop_
_entity_poly.entity_id
_entity_poly.type
_entity_poly.pdbx_seq_one_letter_code
_entity_poly.pdbx_strand_id
1 'polypeptide(L)'
;MTMNNPLKIVVAGLVGGFIGNGVLGALFSSPPIQTILYNPELQSQLFIAITPKRNIPVSVAGLVILSIIHAWLFSVLMPSLPGKTWLKKGLFWGLTIWLMYWLFQEWFIYNTLLGEPLILNVLELTILILGSLVEGIVIAFFLARKPSVNIQVK
;
A
#
# COMPACT_ATOMS: atom_id res chain seq x y z
N MET A 1 -23.30 11.25 11.57
CA MET A 1 -22.15 10.75 10.77
C MET A 1 -22.64 9.57 9.96
N THR A 2 -22.92 9.70 8.67
CA THR A 2 -23.34 8.58 7.82
C THR A 2 -22.11 7.71 7.54
N MET A 3 -22.05 6.55 8.19
CA MET A 3 -21.05 5.53 7.84
C MET A 3 -21.18 5.19 6.35
N ASN A 4 -20.06 5.11 5.66
CA ASN A 4 -20.06 4.65 4.27
C ASN A 4 -20.68 3.24 4.18
N ASN A 5 -21.43 2.98 3.12
CA ASN A 5 -21.99 1.66 2.87
C ASN A 5 -20.90 0.58 2.92
N PRO A 6 -21.06 -0.51 3.68
CA PRO A 6 -20.05 -1.59 3.80
C PRO A 6 -19.57 -2.13 2.45
N LEU A 7 -20.49 -2.30 1.49
CA LEU A 7 -20.11 -2.74 0.13
C LEU A 7 -19.15 -1.74 -0.55
N LYS A 8 -19.40 -0.44 -0.37
CA LYS A 8 -18.52 0.61 -0.92
C LYS A 8 -17.12 0.57 -0.31
N ILE A 9 -17.02 0.25 0.99
CA ILE A 9 -15.74 0.07 1.68
C ILE A 9 -14.99 -1.13 1.10
N VAL A 10 -15.66 -2.27 0.96
CA VAL A 10 -15.06 -3.49 0.39
C VAL A 10 -14.56 -3.23 -1.03
N VAL A 11 -15.39 -2.63 -1.88
CA VAL A 11 -14.99 -2.31 -3.27
C VAL A 11 -13.81 -1.34 -3.30
N ALA A 12 -13.84 -0.27 -2.48
CA ALA A 12 -12.75 0.69 -2.40
C ALA A 12 -11.44 0.03 -1.95
N GLY A 13 -11.49 -0.87 -0.98
CA GLY A 13 -10.35 -1.62 -0.51
C GLY A 13 -9.78 -2.54 -1.58
N LEU A 14 -10.62 -3.39 -2.18
CA LEU A 14 -10.20 -4.33 -3.22
C LEU A 14 -9.58 -3.61 -4.42
N VAL A 15 -10.25 -2.57 -4.93
CA VAL A 15 -9.74 -1.81 -6.09
C VAL A 15 -8.46 -1.05 -5.72
N GLY A 16 -8.42 -0.41 -4.54
CA GLY A 16 -7.23 0.31 -4.06
C GLY A 16 -6.03 -0.62 -3.89
N GLY A 17 -6.22 -1.73 -3.19
CA GLY A 17 -5.18 -2.72 -2.98
C GLY A 17 -4.71 -3.38 -4.28
N PHE A 18 -5.63 -3.73 -5.18
CA PHE A 18 -5.27 -4.31 -6.47
C PHE A 18 -4.45 -3.35 -7.34
N ILE A 19 -4.87 -2.08 -7.44
CA ILE A 19 -4.14 -1.08 -8.23
C ILE A 19 -2.79 -0.74 -7.57
N GLY A 20 -2.78 -0.50 -6.25
CA GLY A 20 -1.54 -0.22 -5.50
C GLY A 20 -0.51 -1.33 -5.65
N ASN A 21 -0.92 -2.59 -5.44
CA ASN A 21 -0.02 -3.75 -5.62
C ASN A 21 0.32 -4.02 -7.09
N GLY A 22 -0.55 -3.67 -8.04
CA GLY A 22 -0.25 -3.71 -9.46
C GLY A 22 0.91 -2.77 -9.83
N VAL A 23 0.90 -1.56 -9.27
CA VAL A 23 2.01 -0.60 -9.43
C VAL A 23 3.30 -1.17 -8.83
N LEU A 24 3.23 -1.73 -7.60
CA LEU A 24 4.39 -2.37 -6.98
C LEU A 24 4.92 -3.53 -7.81
N GLY A 25 4.03 -4.42 -8.28
CA GLY A 25 4.39 -5.54 -9.14
C GLY A 25 5.11 -5.09 -10.42
N ALA A 26 4.63 -4.04 -11.06
CA ALA A 26 5.26 -3.48 -12.25
C ALA A 26 6.66 -2.91 -11.96
N LEU A 27 6.82 -2.17 -10.85
CA LEU A 27 8.09 -1.58 -10.45
C LEU A 27 9.10 -2.66 -10.05
N PHE A 28 8.72 -3.59 -9.17
CA PHE A 28 9.58 -4.69 -8.74
C PHE A 28 9.96 -5.66 -9.86
N SER A 29 9.14 -5.75 -10.91
CA SER A 29 9.43 -6.57 -12.09
C SER A 29 10.31 -5.87 -13.13
N SER A 30 10.63 -4.59 -12.92
CA SER A 30 11.45 -3.85 -13.87
C SER A 30 12.91 -4.33 -13.84
N PRO A 31 13.57 -4.52 -15.00
CA PRO A 31 14.92 -5.07 -15.07
C PRO A 31 15.96 -4.31 -14.22
N PRO A 32 15.99 -2.97 -14.19
CA PRO A 32 16.97 -2.25 -13.36
C PRO A 32 16.83 -2.54 -11.86
N ILE A 33 15.58 -2.64 -11.39
CA ILE A 33 15.31 -2.92 -9.97
C ILE A 33 15.65 -4.37 -9.65
N GLN A 34 15.27 -5.31 -10.50
CA GLN A 34 15.61 -6.72 -10.31
C GLN A 34 17.12 -6.97 -10.26
N THR A 35 17.90 -6.27 -11.11
CA THR A 35 19.36 -6.39 -11.09
C THR A 35 19.96 -6.02 -9.74
N ILE A 36 19.40 -5.06 -9.05
CA ILE A 36 19.86 -4.65 -7.71
C ILE A 36 19.33 -5.59 -6.64
N LEU A 37 18.02 -5.87 -6.65
CA LEU A 37 17.35 -6.69 -5.64
C LEU A 37 17.86 -8.14 -5.60
N TYR A 38 18.22 -8.70 -6.76
CA TYR A 38 18.73 -10.08 -6.86
C TYR A 38 20.24 -10.16 -7.02
N ASN A 39 20.96 -9.07 -6.75
CA ASN A 39 22.42 -9.14 -6.73
C ASN A 39 22.90 -10.03 -5.57
N PRO A 40 23.60 -11.16 -5.83
CA PRO A 40 24.04 -12.08 -4.78
C PRO A 40 24.93 -11.42 -3.72
N GLU A 41 25.69 -10.38 -4.10
CA GLU A 41 26.59 -9.66 -3.19
C GLU A 41 25.82 -8.80 -2.17
N LEU A 42 24.55 -8.46 -2.49
CA LEU A 42 23.67 -7.65 -1.64
C LEU A 42 22.68 -8.48 -0.84
N GLN A 43 22.64 -9.82 -1.03
CA GLN A 43 21.69 -10.65 -0.31
C GLN A 43 22.14 -10.94 1.13
N SER A 44 21.19 -10.88 2.06
CA SER A 44 21.40 -11.35 3.43
C SER A 44 21.66 -12.85 3.44
N GLN A 45 22.71 -13.29 4.13
CA GLN A 45 23.03 -14.71 4.30
C GLN A 45 21.92 -15.46 5.03
N LEU A 46 21.26 -14.82 5.98
CA LEU A 46 20.13 -15.38 6.70
C LEU A 46 18.92 -15.57 5.76
N PHE A 47 18.64 -14.61 4.91
CA PHE A 47 17.54 -14.69 3.95
C PHE A 47 17.77 -15.80 2.92
N ILE A 48 19.02 -15.93 2.41
CA ILE A 48 19.42 -17.02 1.52
C ILE A 48 19.25 -18.38 2.22
N ALA A 49 19.67 -18.49 3.48
CA ALA A 49 19.60 -19.74 4.24
C ALA A 49 18.16 -20.22 4.50
N ILE A 50 17.23 -19.28 4.75
CA ILE A 50 15.80 -19.59 5.01
C ILE A 50 15.12 -20.07 3.73
N THR A 51 15.56 -19.61 2.54
CA THR A 51 14.94 -19.94 1.24
C THR A 51 13.40 -19.95 1.29
N PRO A 52 12.76 -18.83 1.63
CA PRO A 52 11.33 -18.79 1.93
C PRO A 52 10.48 -19.19 0.71
N LYS A 53 9.65 -20.21 0.85
CA LYS A 53 8.67 -20.60 -0.18
C LYS A 53 7.39 -19.81 0.02
N ARG A 54 7.09 -18.94 -0.92
CA ARG A 54 5.87 -18.13 -0.88
C ARG A 54 4.63 -18.99 -1.09
N ASN A 55 3.73 -18.99 -0.11
CA ASN A 55 2.39 -19.57 -0.28
C ASN A 55 1.47 -18.53 -0.95
N ILE A 56 1.34 -18.59 -2.27
CA ILE A 56 0.58 -17.63 -3.06
C ILE A 56 -0.88 -17.48 -2.61
N PRO A 57 -1.67 -18.56 -2.41
CA PRO A 57 -3.05 -18.43 -1.91
C PRO A 57 -3.16 -17.67 -0.59
N VAL A 58 -2.29 -17.97 0.38
CA VAL A 58 -2.27 -17.30 1.69
C VAL A 58 -1.86 -15.83 1.53
N SER A 59 -0.88 -15.54 0.67
CA SER A 59 -0.46 -14.15 0.40
C SER A 59 -1.59 -13.33 -0.23
N VAL A 60 -2.32 -13.91 -1.19
CA VAL A 60 -3.48 -13.24 -1.82
C VAL A 60 -4.60 -13.01 -0.82
N ALA A 61 -4.93 -14.00 0.02
CA ALA A 61 -5.94 -13.85 1.06
C ALA A 61 -5.54 -12.73 2.06
N GLY A 62 -4.29 -12.71 2.49
CA GLY A 62 -3.75 -11.64 3.35
C GLY A 62 -3.85 -10.26 2.71
N LEU A 63 -3.51 -10.15 1.43
CA LEU A 63 -3.62 -8.90 0.67
C LEU A 63 -5.08 -8.41 0.61
N VAL A 64 -6.03 -9.28 0.30
CA VAL A 64 -7.46 -8.95 0.26
C VAL A 64 -7.96 -8.44 1.61
N ILE A 65 -7.64 -9.15 2.68
CA ILE A 65 -8.03 -8.77 4.05
C ILE A 65 -7.43 -7.41 4.41
N LEU A 66 -6.14 -7.22 4.19
CA LEU A 66 -5.44 -5.98 4.52
C LEU A 66 -5.98 -4.79 3.75
N SER A 67 -6.24 -4.94 2.44
CA SER A 67 -6.81 -3.88 1.59
C SER A 67 -8.21 -3.45 2.07
N ILE A 68 -9.05 -4.39 2.49
CA ILE A 68 -10.36 -4.08 3.05
C ILE A 68 -10.22 -3.35 4.40
N ILE A 69 -9.28 -3.79 5.25
CA ILE A 69 -8.98 -3.13 6.52
C ILE A 69 -8.51 -1.69 6.30
N HIS A 70 -7.63 -1.45 5.32
CA HIS A 70 -7.17 -0.10 4.98
C HIS A 70 -8.34 0.82 4.58
N ALA A 71 -9.26 0.35 3.75
CA ALA A 71 -10.44 1.12 3.34
C ALA A 71 -11.41 1.34 4.51
N TRP A 72 -11.60 0.34 5.36
CA TRP A 72 -12.42 0.47 6.56
C TRP A 72 -11.85 1.51 7.53
N LEU A 73 -10.56 1.40 7.87
CA LEU A 73 -9.88 2.36 8.73
C LEU A 73 -9.92 3.78 8.13
N PHE A 74 -9.68 3.92 6.82
CA PHE A 74 -9.85 5.20 6.15
C PHE A 74 -11.26 5.76 6.38
N SER A 75 -12.30 4.94 6.23
CA SER A 75 -13.70 5.40 6.39
C SER A 75 -14.00 5.90 7.79
N VAL A 76 -13.39 5.27 8.81
CA VAL A 76 -13.53 5.66 10.22
C VAL A 76 -12.75 6.93 10.52
N LEU A 77 -11.52 7.02 10.05
CA LEU A 77 -10.60 8.12 10.34
C LEU A 77 -10.75 9.32 9.42
N MET A 78 -11.46 9.18 8.29
CA MET A 78 -11.61 10.21 7.25
C MET A 78 -11.98 11.61 7.77
N PRO A 79 -12.86 11.78 8.78
CA PRO A 79 -13.18 13.10 9.32
C PRO A 79 -11.97 13.81 9.96
N SER A 80 -11.09 13.04 10.59
CA SER A 80 -9.90 13.53 11.31
C SER A 80 -8.67 13.64 10.42
N LEU A 81 -8.70 13.07 9.19
CA LEU A 81 -7.56 13.15 8.26
C LEU A 81 -7.34 14.58 7.77
N PRO A 82 -6.07 15.04 7.76
CA PRO A 82 -5.74 16.38 7.28
C PRO A 82 -6.04 16.53 5.78
N GLY A 83 -6.43 17.77 5.40
CA GLY A 83 -6.71 18.12 4.02
C GLY A 83 -8.21 18.30 3.72
N LYS A 84 -8.50 19.33 2.91
CA LYS A 84 -9.86 19.71 2.52
C LYS A 84 -10.40 18.92 1.32
N THR A 85 -9.50 18.30 0.53
CA THR A 85 -9.86 17.56 -0.68
C THR A 85 -9.69 16.06 -0.48
N TRP A 86 -10.46 15.26 -1.22
CA TRP A 86 -10.32 13.82 -1.21
C TRP A 86 -8.90 13.36 -1.59
N LEU A 87 -8.25 14.05 -2.54
CA LEU A 87 -6.88 13.75 -2.97
C LEU A 87 -5.87 13.95 -1.83
N LYS A 88 -5.95 15.09 -1.09
CA LYS A 88 -5.06 15.32 0.05
C LYS A 88 -5.26 14.29 1.15
N LYS A 89 -6.50 13.91 1.43
CA LYS A 89 -6.80 12.82 2.39
C LYS A 89 -6.25 11.47 1.92
N GLY A 90 -6.36 11.19 0.61
CA GLY A 90 -5.80 9.97 0.03
C GLY A 90 -4.28 9.90 0.10
N LEU A 91 -3.60 10.98 -0.24
CA LEU A 91 -2.13 11.08 -0.11
C LEU A 91 -1.67 10.90 1.34
N PHE A 92 -2.35 11.56 2.27
CA PHE A 92 -2.03 11.41 3.69
C PHE A 92 -2.27 9.96 4.16
N TRP A 93 -3.36 9.34 3.70
CA TRP A 93 -3.66 7.95 4.03
C TRP A 93 -2.64 6.97 3.45
N GLY A 94 -2.26 7.13 2.19
CA GLY A 94 -1.19 6.33 1.58
C GLY A 94 0.14 6.46 2.32
N LEU A 95 0.51 7.69 2.71
CA LEU A 95 1.69 7.91 3.56
C LEU A 95 1.55 7.22 4.93
N THR A 96 0.36 7.22 5.53
CA THR A 96 0.10 6.51 6.80
C THR A 96 0.28 5.01 6.65
N ILE A 97 -0.26 4.40 5.57
CA ILE A 97 -0.05 2.97 5.25
C ILE A 97 1.46 2.69 5.14
N TRP A 98 2.19 3.52 4.39
CA TRP A 98 3.62 3.35 4.21
C TRP A 98 4.39 3.42 5.53
N LEU A 99 4.12 4.43 6.37
CA LEU A 99 4.79 4.61 7.67
C LEU A 99 4.49 3.48 8.66
N MET A 100 3.23 3.04 8.75
CA MET A 100 2.81 2.09 9.77
C MET A 100 3.09 0.64 9.40
N TYR A 101 3.11 0.32 8.10
CA TYR A 101 3.25 -1.05 7.63
C TYR A 101 4.64 -1.27 6.98
N TRP A 102 4.92 -0.58 5.87
CA TRP A 102 6.13 -0.85 5.08
C TRP A 102 7.41 -0.40 5.78
N LEU A 103 7.44 0.80 6.38
CA LEU A 103 8.61 1.26 7.11
C LEU A 103 8.94 0.33 8.27
N PHE A 104 7.93 -0.16 9.00
CA PHE A 104 8.14 -1.13 10.07
C PHE A 104 8.69 -2.46 9.52
N GLN A 105 8.09 -2.99 8.45
CA GLN A 105 8.49 -4.25 7.84
C GLN A 105 9.92 -4.21 7.33
N GLU A 106 10.25 -3.22 6.50
CA GLU A 106 11.57 -3.10 5.89
C GLU A 106 12.66 -2.82 6.93
N TRP A 107 12.40 -1.88 7.84
CA TRP A 107 13.42 -1.49 8.80
C TRP A 107 13.66 -2.52 9.89
N PHE A 108 12.59 -3.02 10.52
CA PHE A 108 12.74 -3.92 11.66
C PHE A 108 12.80 -5.39 11.24
N ILE A 109 12.01 -5.82 10.29
CA ILE A 109 12.00 -7.23 9.90
C ILE A 109 13.15 -7.53 8.94
N TYR A 110 13.20 -6.85 7.80
CA TYR A 110 14.21 -7.17 6.79
C TYR A 110 15.61 -6.69 7.18
N ASN A 111 15.80 -5.42 7.52
CA ASN A 111 17.12 -4.92 7.87
C ASN A 111 17.59 -5.43 9.23
N THR A 112 16.84 -5.19 10.32
CA THR A 112 17.32 -5.46 11.67
C THR A 112 17.31 -6.95 12.01
N LEU A 113 16.23 -7.67 11.68
CA LEU A 113 16.08 -9.08 12.06
C LEU A 113 16.72 -10.03 11.04
N LEU A 114 16.50 -9.79 9.74
CA LEU A 114 16.98 -10.67 8.68
C LEU A 114 18.34 -10.24 8.11
N GLY A 115 18.88 -9.10 8.54
CA GLY A 115 20.20 -8.62 8.13
C GLY A 115 20.28 -8.17 6.68
N GLU A 116 19.17 -7.70 6.10
CA GLU A 116 19.19 -7.18 4.74
C GLU A 116 19.98 -5.85 4.67
N PRO A 117 20.84 -5.67 3.66
CA PRO A 117 21.60 -4.44 3.50
C PRO A 117 20.72 -3.20 3.38
N LEU A 118 21.09 -2.13 4.07
CA LEU A 118 20.34 -0.88 4.11
C LEU A 118 20.02 -0.31 2.70
N ILE A 119 20.90 -0.55 1.73
CA ILE A 119 20.69 -0.08 0.36
C ILE A 119 19.43 -0.72 -0.29
N LEU A 120 19.18 -2.00 -0.01
CA LEU A 120 17.98 -2.69 -0.49
C LEU A 120 16.73 -2.17 0.21
N ASN A 121 16.77 -2.04 1.55
CA ASN A 121 15.64 -1.50 2.30
C ASN A 121 15.25 -0.08 1.85
N VAL A 122 16.22 0.80 1.59
CA VAL A 122 15.95 2.16 1.10
C VAL A 122 15.34 2.12 -0.30
N LEU A 123 15.84 1.22 -1.18
CA LEU A 123 15.27 1.03 -2.51
C LEU A 123 13.82 0.54 -2.43
N GLU A 124 13.58 -0.49 -1.63
CA GLU A 124 12.24 -1.08 -1.45
C GLU A 124 11.27 -0.07 -0.83
N LEU A 125 11.66 0.64 0.23
CA LEU A 125 10.87 1.69 0.83
C LEU A 125 10.49 2.80 -0.17
N THR A 126 11.41 3.15 -1.08
CA THR A 126 11.16 4.14 -2.12
C THR A 126 10.14 3.64 -3.15
N ILE A 127 10.12 2.36 -3.46
CA ILE A 127 9.13 1.75 -4.34
C ILE A 127 7.78 1.62 -3.63
N LEU A 128 7.81 1.11 -2.40
CA LEU A 128 6.63 0.83 -1.59
C LEU A 128 5.79 2.08 -1.28
N ILE A 129 6.43 3.27 -1.15
CA ILE A 129 5.68 4.52 -0.96
C ILE A 129 4.79 4.84 -2.16
N LEU A 130 5.24 4.54 -3.39
CA LEU A 130 4.47 4.81 -4.60
C LEU A 130 3.18 3.97 -4.64
N GLY A 131 3.29 2.67 -4.37
CA GLY A 131 2.12 1.79 -4.30
C GLY A 131 1.15 2.20 -3.20
N SER A 132 1.66 2.54 -2.01
CA SER A 132 0.84 2.99 -0.89
C SER A 132 0.11 4.31 -1.17
N LEU A 133 0.77 5.27 -1.81
CA LEU A 133 0.14 6.54 -2.22
C LEU A 133 -0.98 6.29 -3.24
N VAL A 134 -0.75 5.41 -4.22
CA VAL A 134 -1.77 5.03 -5.21
C VAL A 134 -2.95 4.36 -4.52
N GLU A 135 -2.72 3.38 -3.63
CA GLU A 135 -3.77 2.73 -2.85
C GLU A 135 -4.60 3.74 -2.07
N GLY A 136 -3.94 4.64 -1.31
CA GLY A 136 -4.60 5.66 -0.52
C GLY A 136 -5.43 6.64 -1.36
N ILE A 137 -4.94 7.05 -2.52
CA ILE A 137 -5.65 7.91 -3.47
C ILE A 137 -6.91 7.20 -3.99
N VAL A 138 -6.79 5.94 -4.40
CA VAL A 138 -7.92 5.16 -4.92
C VAL A 138 -8.99 4.97 -3.85
N ILE A 139 -8.62 4.57 -2.64
CA ILE A 139 -9.55 4.45 -1.51
C ILE A 139 -10.28 5.78 -1.26
N ALA A 140 -9.55 6.89 -1.21
CA ALA A 140 -10.13 8.20 -0.98
C ALA A 140 -11.03 8.67 -2.13
N PHE A 141 -10.73 8.32 -3.37
CA PHE A 141 -11.57 8.58 -4.53
C PHE A 141 -12.94 7.93 -4.36
N PHE A 142 -12.98 6.68 -3.93
CA PHE A 142 -14.26 5.99 -3.71
C PHE A 142 -15.00 6.51 -2.48
N LEU A 143 -14.32 6.78 -1.37
CA LEU A 143 -14.96 7.02 -0.09
C LEU A 143 -15.15 8.50 0.27
N ALA A 144 -14.26 9.38 -0.19
CA ALA A 144 -14.26 10.80 0.19
C ALA A 144 -14.65 11.78 -0.94
N ARG A 145 -14.69 11.34 -2.20
CA ARG A 145 -15.13 12.19 -3.32
C ARG A 145 -16.63 12.41 -3.26
N LYS A 146 -17.05 13.67 -3.16
CA LYS A 146 -18.46 14.05 -3.26
C LYS A 146 -18.91 13.89 -4.73
N PRO A 147 -20.12 13.35 -4.98
CA PRO A 147 -20.70 13.40 -6.33
C PRO A 147 -20.79 14.85 -6.79
N SER A 148 -20.43 15.11 -8.04
CA SER A 148 -20.75 16.41 -8.66
C SER A 148 -22.26 16.53 -8.76
N VAL A 149 -22.86 17.44 -8.01
CA VAL A 149 -24.28 17.78 -8.16
C VAL A 149 -24.40 18.51 -9.49
N ASN A 150 -24.92 17.84 -10.53
CA ASN A 150 -25.36 18.49 -11.74
C ASN A 150 -26.61 19.33 -11.38
N ILE A 151 -26.39 20.61 -11.12
CA ILE A 151 -27.50 21.57 -11.05
C ILE A 151 -28.01 21.69 -12.49
N GLN A 152 -29.08 20.94 -12.83
CA GLN A 152 -29.86 21.25 -14.00
C GLN A 152 -30.61 22.54 -13.68
N VAL A 153 -30.07 23.66 -14.16
CA VAL A 153 -30.83 24.92 -14.24
C VAL A 153 -31.93 24.70 -15.26
N LYS A 154 -33.16 24.61 -14.75
CA LYS A 154 -34.38 24.66 -15.58
C LYS A 154 -34.67 26.09 -16.00
#